data_2a1696d914e487e3e26cd4b093cced6b
#
_entry.id   2a1696d914e487e3e26cd4b093cced6b
#
_cell.length_a   1.000
_cell.length_b   1.000
_cell.length_c   1.000
_cell.angle_alpha   90.00
_cell.angle_beta   90.00
_cell.angle_gamma   90.00
#
_symmetry.space_group_name_H-M   'P 1'
#
loop_
_entity.id
_entity.type
_entity.pdbx_description
1 polymer ?
#
loop_
_entity_poly.entity_id
_entity_poly.type
_entity_poly.pdbx_seq_one_letter_code
_entity_poly.pdbx_strand_id
1 'polypeptide(L)'
;MARKLRPIFLALTIAILFIPSNRSFAQDLVAIINTSKGIIEAELNDRAAPTTVANFVNLALRGFYDGLTFHRVERNFMVQGGDPLGNGTGGPGYRFAGEIILKHNRPGILSMANSGPGTDGSQFFFTHLATPHLDGLHSVFGRVTSGQNIIYEIRRRDVINSITIEGDPTDLFERRAEDLASWNATLDSNFPDLKPGFNIDDN
;
A
#
# COMPACT_ATOMS: atom_id res chain seq x y z
N MET A 1 -38.35 -33.81 -69.10
CA MET A 1 -37.87 -32.48 -68.67
C MET A 1 -37.61 -32.52 -67.15
N ALA A 2 -36.38 -32.68 -66.75
CA ALA A 2 -36.02 -32.75 -65.34
C ALA A 2 -35.33 -31.42 -64.91
N ARG A 3 -35.94 -30.67 -63.97
CA ARG A 3 -35.41 -29.43 -63.42
C ARG A 3 -34.39 -29.78 -62.29
N LYS A 4 -33.13 -29.47 -62.51
CA LYS A 4 -32.07 -29.56 -61.49
C LYS A 4 -32.22 -28.41 -60.48
N LEU A 5 -32.51 -28.74 -59.20
CA LEU A 5 -32.38 -27.80 -58.07
C LEU A 5 -30.90 -27.61 -57.76
N ARG A 6 -30.47 -26.35 -57.72
CA ARG A 6 -29.13 -25.94 -57.19
C ARG A 6 -29.23 -25.69 -55.68
N PRO A 7 -28.31 -26.21 -54.84
CA PRO A 7 -28.31 -25.88 -53.44
C PRO A 7 -27.72 -24.49 -53.25
N ILE A 8 -28.42 -23.66 -52.48
CA ILE A 8 -27.95 -22.35 -51.99
C ILE A 8 -27.15 -22.63 -50.72
N PHE A 9 -25.82 -22.46 -50.78
CA PHE A 9 -24.97 -22.43 -49.58
C PHE A 9 -25.09 -21.05 -48.94
N LEU A 10 -25.73 -21.00 -47.77
CA LEU A 10 -25.77 -19.80 -46.91
C LEU A 10 -24.50 -19.80 -46.09
N ALA A 11 -23.54 -18.97 -46.46
CA ALA A 11 -22.30 -18.74 -45.66
C ALA A 11 -22.63 -17.88 -44.45
N LEU A 12 -22.65 -18.50 -43.28
CA LEU A 12 -22.80 -17.80 -41.99
C LEU A 12 -21.44 -17.17 -41.62
N THR A 13 -21.28 -15.87 -41.86
CA THR A 13 -20.08 -15.11 -41.46
C THR A 13 -20.21 -14.78 -39.97
N ILE A 14 -19.47 -15.48 -39.13
CA ILE A 14 -19.33 -15.13 -37.68
C ILE A 14 -18.35 -13.96 -37.60
N ALA A 15 -18.86 -12.76 -37.33
CA ALA A 15 -18.03 -11.60 -36.98
C ALA A 15 -17.55 -11.77 -35.54
N ILE A 16 -16.28 -12.13 -35.39
CA ILE A 16 -15.59 -12.10 -34.07
C ILE A 16 -15.36 -10.64 -33.76
N LEU A 17 -16.15 -10.07 -32.84
CA LEU A 17 -15.91 -8.78 -32.23
C LEU A 17 -14.64 -8.90 -31.37
N PHE A 18 -13.54 -8.41 -31.92
CA PHE A 18 -12.30 -8.21 -31.17
C PHE A 18 -12.51 -6.99 -30.24
N ILE A 19 -12.90 -7.23 -28.99
CA ILE A 19 -12.90 -6.20 -27.94
C ILE A 19 -11.43 -6.05 -27.54
N PRO A 20 -10.76 -4.91 -27.85
CA PRO A 20 -9.44 -4.69 -27.35
C PRO A 20 -9.52 -4.62 -25.83
N SER A 21 -8.97 -5.61 -25.14
CA SER A 21 -8.71 -5.50 -23.70
C SER A 21 -7.67 -4.40 -23.54
N ASN A 22 -8.11 -3.18 -23.26
CA ASN A 22 -7.24 -2.14 -22.72
C ASN A 22 -6.79 -2.60 -21.34
N ARG A 23 -5.78 -3.47 -21.28
CA ARG A 23 -4.97 -3.59 -20.09
C ARG A 23 -4.20 -2.29 -19.98
N SER A 24 -4.78 -1.34 -19.26
CA SER A 24 -4.00 -0.25 -18.66
C SER A 24 -2.84 -0.93 -17.92
N PHE A 25 -1.61 -0.59 -18.28
CA PHE A 25 -0.47 -0.98 -17.46
C PHE A 25 -0.75 -0.38 -16.09
N ALA A 26 -0.98 -1.23 -15.08
CA ALA A 26 -1.17 -0.77 -13.72
C ALA A 26 0.04 0.12 -13.38
N GLN A 27 -0.23 1.39 -13.14
CA GLN A 27 0.80 2.33 -12.71
C GLN A 27 1.25 1.88 -11.33
N ASP A 28 2.57 1.83 -11.11
CA ASP A 28 3.11 1.45 -9.81
C ASP A 28 2.51 2.38 -8.73
N LEU A 29 2.11 1.82 -7.60
CA LEU A 29 1.55 2.57 -6.49
C LEU A 29 2.64 3.42 -5.84
N VAL A 30 2.38 4.71 -5.68
CA VAL A 30 3.30 5.65 -5.03
C VAL A 30 2.60 6.32 -3.85
N ALA A 31 3.23 6.27 -2.69
CA ALA A 31 2.78 7.02 -1.52
C ALA A 31 3.45 8.39 -1.48
N ILE A 32 2.63 9.45 -1.40
CA ILE A 32 3.05 10.83 -1.21
C ILE A 32 2.82 11.19 0.26
N ILE A 33 3.88 11.20 1.04
CA ILE A 33 3.83 11.47 2.48
C ILE A 33 4.17 12.94 2.71
N ASN A 34 3.16 13.74 2.98
CA ASN A 34 3.31 15.15 3.34
C ASN A 34 3.63 15.24 4.83
N THR A 35 4.78 15.79 5.17
CA THR A 35 5.22 15.95 6.55
C THR A 35 5.43 17.42 6.92
N SER A 36 5.55 17.72 8.20
CA SER A 36 5.94 19.06 8.68
C SER A 36 7.34 19.51 8.23
N LYS A 37 8.13 18.62 7.59
CA LYS A 37 9.48 18.90 7.06
C LYS A 37 9.56 18.95 5.54
N GLY A 38 8.51 18.52 4.86
CA GLY A 38 8.43 18.44 3.41
C GLY A 38 7.80 17.13 2.94
N ILE A 39 7.88 16.90 1.65
CA ILE A 39 7.24 15.76 0.99
C ILE A 39 8.27 14.63 0.80
N ILE A 40 7.83 13.41 1.09
CA ILE A 40 8.56 12.16 0.80
C ILE A 40 7.69 11.37 -0.18
N GLU A 41 8.28 10.92 -1.28
CA GLU A 41 7.62 10.02 -2.22
C GLU A 41 8.23 8.62 -2.09
N ALA A 42 7.39 7.61 -2.03
CA ALA A 42 7.82 6.22 -1.90
C ALA A 42 7.05 5.32 -2.86
N GLU A 43 7.77 4.62 -3.72
CA GLU A 43 7.23 3.54 -4.55
C GLU A 43 6.90 2.34 -3.66
N LEU A 44 5.70 1.79 -3.80
CA LEU A 44 5.21 0.63 -3.06
C LEU A 44 5.38 -0.65 -3.90
N ASN A 45 5.78 -1.74 -3.26
CA ASN A 45 6.01 -3.02 -3.94
C ASN A 45 4.92 -4.03 -3.58
N ASP A 46 3.76 -3.90 -4.22
CA ASP A 46 2.60 -4.78 -4.04
C ASP A 46 2.80 -6.21 -4.57
N ARG A 47 3.85 -6.44 -5.36
CA ARG A 47 4.21 -7.77 -5.86
C ARG A 47 4.94 -8.60 -4.81
N ALA A 48 5.83 -7.95 -4.06
CA ALA A 48 6.63 -8.62 -3.03
C ALA A 48 5.97 -8.61 -1.65
N ALA A 49 5.12 -7.61 -1.37
CA ALA A 49 4.45 -7.44 -0.09
C ALA A 49 2.98 -7.01 -0.27
N PRO A 50 2.14 -7.82 -0.97
CA PRO A 50 0.78 -7.43 -1.31
C PRO A 50 -0.12 -7.15 -0.10
N THR A 51 -0.03 -7.94 0.97
CA THR A 51 -0.83 -7.75 2.18
C THR A 51 -0.42 -6.46 2.90
N THR A 52 0.89 -6.24 3.02
CA THR A 52 1.46 -5.07 3.68
C THR A 52 1.12 -3.78 2.92
N VAL A 53 1.26 -3.80 1.59
CA VAL A 53 0.90 -2.64 0.75
C VAL A 53 -0.60 -2.38 0.81
N ALA A 54 -1.45 -3.41 0.69
CA ALA A 54 -2.91 -3.23 0.80
C ALA A 54 -3.32 -2.61 2.14
N ASN A 55 -2.73 -3.08 3.24
CA ASN A 55 -2.96 -2.50 4.57
C ASN A 55 -2.54 -1.02 4.62
N PHE A 56 -1.31 -0.71 4.19
CA PHE A 56 -0.80 0.66 4.22
C PHE A 56 -1.63 1.60 3.34
N VAL A 57 -1.97 1.19 2.12
CA VAL A 57 -2.79 1.95 1.18
C VAL A 57 -4.20 2.17 1.73
N ASN A 58 -4.85 1.15 2.29
CA ASN A 58 -6.17 1.27 2.90
C ASN A 58 -6.16 2.27 4.05
N LEU A 59 -5.19 2.19 4.96
CA LEU A 59 -5.04 3.13 6.07
C LEU A 59 -4.79 4.56 5.59
N ALA A 60 -3.97 4.74 4.55
CA ALA A 60 -3.67 6.05 3.96
C ALA A 60 -4.92 6.67 3.32
N LEU A 61 -5.64 5.92 2.48
CA LEU A 61 -6.87 6.38 1.81
C LEU A 61 -7.97 6.77 2.81
N ARG A 62 -8.04 6.06 3.93
CA ARG A 62 -8.97 6.37 5.03
C ARG A 62 -8.54 7.54 5.91
N GLY A 63 -7.34 8.11 5.69
CA GLY A 63 -6.81 9.22 6.49
C GLY A 63 -6.32 8.81 7.87
N PHE A 64 -6.08 7.52 8.12
CA PHE A 64 -5.61 7.02 9.41
C PHE A 64 -4.30 7.65 9.88
N TYR A 65 -3.43 8.00 8.95
CA TYR A 65 -2.12 8.58 9.25
C TYR A 65 -2.13 10.09 9.45
N ASP A 66 -3.23 10.76 9.08
CA ASP A 66 -3.32 12.22 9.09
C ASP A 66 -3.21 12.78 10.52
N GLY A 67 -2.26 13.67 10.73
CA GLY A 67 -1.97 14.26 12.04
C GLY A 67 -1.14 13.39 12.99
N LEU A 68 -0.82 12.14 12.64
CA LEU A 68 0.06 11.30 13.44
C LEU A 68 1.49 11.84 13.44
N THR A 69 2.28 11.41 14.41
CA THR A 69 3.64 11.87 14.56
C THR A 69 4.69 10.79 14.33
N PHE A 70 5.88 11.21 13.95
CA PHE A 70 7.06 10.36 14.06
C PHE A 70 7.45 10.27 15.54
N HIS A 71 6.95 9.25 16.23
CA HIS A 71 7.10 9.09 17.68
C HIS A 71 8.50 8.59 18.09
N ARG A 72 9.23 7.94 17.15
CA ARG A 72 10.59 7.43 17.38
C ARG A 72 11.50 7.81 16.22
N VAL A 73 12.62 8.44 16.55
CA VAL A 73 13.67 8.85 15.61
C VAL A 73 15.02 8.47 16.19
N GLU A 74 15.69 7.56 15.52
CA GLU A 74 17.04 7.11 15.88
C GLU A 74 18.03 7.54 14.81
N ARG A 75 18.91 8.46 15.17
CA ARG A 75 19.88 9.01 14.24
C ARG A 75 20.77 7.91 13.66
N ASN A 76 21.02 7.95 12.33
CA ASN A 76 21.77 6.93 11.61
C ASN A 76 21.13 5.53 11.63
N PHE A 77 19.86 5.43 11.94
CA PHE A 77 19.12 4.18 11.91
C PHE A 77 17.80 4.35 11.16
N MET A 78 16.77 4.95 11.78
CA MET A 78 15.45 5.08 11.15
C MET A 78 14.59 6.20 11.76
N VAL A 79 13.52 6.56 11.08
CA VAL A 79 12.39 7.34 11.59
C VAL A 79 11.12 6.49 11.53
N GLN A 80 10.38 6.41 12.63
CA GLN A 80 9.20 5.55 12.80
C GLN A 80 7.99 6.38 13.15
N GLY A 81 6.89 6.12 12.41
CA GLY A 81 5.57 6.72 12.59
C GLY A 81 4.44 5.71 12.50
N GLY A 82 3.18 6.19 12.29
CA GLY A 82 2.01 5.33 12.07
C GLY A 82 1.39 4.76 13.35
N ASP A 83 1.76 5.29 14.51
CA ASP A 83 1.16 4.94 15.80
C ASP A 83 0.12 5.98 16.22
N PRO A 84 -1.18 5.62 16.31
CA PRO A 84 -2.22 6.56 16.73
C PRO A 84 -2.09 7.04 18.17
N LEU A 85 -1.38 6.31 19.04
CA LEU A 85 -1.10 6.73 20.41
C LEU A 85 0.20 7.54 20.55
N GLY A 86 1.07 7.54 19.54
CA GLY A 86 2.32 8.29 19.50
C GLY A 86 3.36 7.88 20.56
N ASN A 87 3.28 6.66 21.07
CA ASN A 87 4.16 6.14 22.13
C ASN A 87 4.82 4.78 21.82
N GLY A 88 4.51 4.20 20.64
CA GLY A 88 5.05 2.93 20.16
C GLY A 88 4.15 1.73 20.44
N THR A 89 3.00 1.90 21.12
CA THR A 89 2.13 0.78 21.52
C THR A 89 0.81 0.72 20.78
N GLY A 90 0.45 1.77 20.03
CA GLY A 90 -0.79 1.85 19.28
C GLY A 90 -0.73 1.13 17.92
N GLY A 91 -1.91 0.97 17.33
CA GLY A 91 -2.08 0.33 16.04
C GLY A 91 -3.52 0.44 15.55
N PRO A 92 -3.86 -0.21 14.43
CA PRO A 92 -5.16 -0.07 13.79
C PRO A 92 -6.26 -0.92 14.45
N GLY A 93 -5.94 -1.65 15.51
CA GLY A 93 -6.86 -2.55 16.19
C GLY A 93 -6.79 -4.01 15.71
N TYR A 94 -6.00 -4.28 14.68
CA TYR A 94 -5.72 -5.62 14.15
C TYR A 94 -4.23 -5.81 13.90
N ARG A 95 -3.85 -7.04 13.58
CA ARG A 95 -2.48 -7.44 13.24
C ARG A 95 -2.52 -8.46 12.10
N PHE A 96 -1.42 -8.55 11.36
CA PHE A 96 -1.28 -9.52 10.28
C PHE A 96 0.15 -10.08 10.20
N ALA A 97 0.31 -11.15 9.43
CA ALA A 97 1.60 -11.79 9.21
C ALA A 97 2.47 -10.95 8.26
N GLY A 98 3.73 -10.77 8.60
CA GLY A 98 4.68 -10.06 7.76
C GLY A 98 5.08 -10.80 6.48
N GLU A 99 5.50 -10.04 5.46
CA GLU A 99 5.98 -10.52 4.16
C GLU A 99 7.47 -10.21 4.03
N ILE A 100 8.33 -11.14 4.46
CA ILE A 100 9.76 -10.95 4.69
C ILE A 100 10.58 -11.38 3.47
N ILE A 101 10.32 -10.78 2.31
CA ILE A 101 10.95 -11.13 1.03
C ILE A 101 12.10 -10.17 0.69
N LEU A 102 11.84 -8.87 0.84
CA LEU A 102 12.78 -7.82 0.46
C LEU A 102 13.78 -7.51 1.59
N LYS A 103 14.84 -6.76 1.23
CA LYS A 103 15.99 -6.50 2.09
C LYS A 103 16.13 -5.02 2.44
N HIS A 104 16.68 -4.74 3.64
CA HIS A 104 17.01 -3.40 4.12
C HIS A 104 18.43 -2.98 3.66
N ASN A 105 18.69 -3.03 2.37
CA ASN A 105 20.03 -2.96 1.77
C ASN A 105 20.51 -1.54 1.42
N ARG A 106 19.72 -0.52 1.71
CA ARG A 106 20.01 0.89 1.38
C ARG A 106 19.28 1.87 2.29
N PRO A 107 19.64 3.18 2.25
CA PRO A 107 18.80 4.24 2.80
C PRO A 107 17.43 4.33 2.11
N GLY A 108 16.44 4.87 2.82
CA GLY A 108 15.11 5.12 2.25
C GLY A 108 14.27 3.88 2.04
N ILE A 109 14.56 2.78 2.69
CA ILE A 109 13.66 1.62 2.72
C ILE A 109 12.46 1.96 3.60
N LEU A 110 11.26 1.68 3.08
CA LEU A 110 9.99 1.75 3.80
C LEU A 110 9.60 0.34 4.25
N SER A 111 9.47 0.16 5.57
CA SER A 111 9.27 -1.14 6.20
C SER A 111 8.32 -1.08 7.39
N MET A 112 7.64 -2.20 7.72
CA MET A 112 6.73 -2.29 8.86
C MET A 112 7.49 -2.49 10.17
N ALA A 113 7.09 -1.72 11.18
CA ALA A 113 7.49 -1.98 12.56
C ALA A 113 6.57 -3.04 13.15
N ASN A 114 7.16 -3.95 13.93
CA ASN A 114 6.43 -5.01 14.62
C ASN A 114 7.08 -5.38 15.95
N SER A 115 6.41 -6.21 16.74
CA SER A 115 6.88 -6.77 18.02
C SER A 115 7.17 -8.28 17.92
N GLY A 116 7.48 -8.77 16.72
CA GLY A 116 7.72 -10.17 16.40
C GLY A 116 6.79 -10.69 15.29
N PRO A 117 6.93 -11.95 14.89
CA PRO A 117 6.14 -12.54 13.82
C PRO A 117 4.62 -12.39 14.03
N GLY A 118 3.90 -12.03 12.96
CA GLY A 118 2.44 -11.91 12.99
C GLY A 118 1.91 -10.67 13.72
N THR A 119 2.75 -9.64 13.93
CA THR A 119 2.35 -8.43 14.66
C THR A 119 2.49 -7.14 13.85
N ASP A 120 2.60 -7.23 12.51
CA ASP A 120 2.52 -6.07 11.64
C ASP A 120 1.14 -5.40 11.79
N GLY A 121 1.10 -4.07 11.74
CA GLY A 121 -0.12 -3.29 11.93
C GLY A 121 -0.10 -1.99 11.13
N SER A 122 -0.11 -0.82 11.79
CA SER A 122 -0.04 0.48 11.13
C SER A 122 1.32 1.16 11.22
N GLN A 123 2.18 0.76 12.15
CA GLN A 123 3.46 1.43 12.37
C GLN A 123 4.46 1.08 11.28
N PHE A 124 5.11 2.08 10.71
CA PHE A 124 6.13 1.94 9.67
C PHE A 124 7.36 2.78 9.97
N PHE A 125 8.44 2.49 9.27
CA PHE A 125 9.67 3.28 9.38
C PHE A 125 10.38 3.45 8.04
N PHE A 126 11.14 4.55 7.95
CA PHE A 126 12.10 4.79 6.87
C PHE A 126 13.50 4.62 7.39
N THR A 127 14.36 3.92 6.66
CA THR A 127 15.76 3.73 7.06
C THR A 127 16.62 4.92 6.67
N HIS A 128 17.54 5.33 7.55
CA HIS A 128 18.59 6.31 7.24
C HIS A 128 19.76 5.69 6.47
N LEU A 129 20.06 4.42 6.74
CA LEU A 129 21.17 3.65 6.17
C LEU A 129 20.67 2.24 5.83
N ALA A 130 21.52 1.44 5.20
CA ALA A 130 21.27 0.00 5.12
C ALA A 130 21.25 -0.62 6.52
N THR A 131 20.23 -1.44 6.80
CA THR A 131 20.01 -2.07 8.12
C THR A 131 19.81 -3.59 7.96
N PRO A 132 20.84 -4.34 7.50
CA PRO A 132 20.69 -5.75 7.16
C PRO A 132 20.35 -6.64 8.37
N HIS A 133 20.54 -6.16 9.59
CA HIS A 133 20.14 -6.87 10.80
C HIS A 133 18.59 -6.93 10.98
N LEU A 134 17.82 -6.17 10.20
CA LEU A 134 16.35 -6.23 10.15
C LEU A 134 15.82 -7.20 9.09
N ASP A 135 16.70 -7.74 8.24
CA ASP A 135 16.34 -8.71 7.21
C ASP A 135 15.77 -9.98 7.85
N GLY A 136 14.66 -10.47 7.31
CA GLY A 136 13.99 -11.64 7.86
C GLY A 136 13.13 -11.39 9.09
N LEU A 137 13.04 -10.12 9.57
CA LEU A 137 12.28 -9.73 10.77
C LEU A 137 11.18 -8.71 10.47
N HIS A 138 11.38 -7.83 9.49
CA HIS A 138 10.47 -6.75 9.16
C HIS A 138 10.11 -6.77 7.68
N SER A 139 8.83 -6.47 7.37
CA SER A 139 8.29 -6.46 6.02
C SER A 139 8.69 -5.18 5.29
N VAL A 140 9.66 -5.26 4.40
CA VAL A 140 9.94 -4.18 3.45
C VAL A 140 8.84 -4.16 2.40
N PHE A 141 8.16 -3.03 2.23
CA PHE A 141 7.06 -2.90 1.29
C PHE A 141 7.17 -1.70 0.34
N GLY A 142 8.24 -0.91 0.46
CA GLY A 142 8.48 0.20 -0.44
C GLY A 142 9.88 0.78 -0.32
N ARG A 143 10.13 1.77 -1.16
CA ARG A 143 11.39 2.53 -1.16
C ARG A 143 11.13 3.99 -1.52
N VAL A 144 11.87 4.88 -0.90
CA VAL A 144 11.84 6.31 -1.21
C VAL A 144 12.45 6.57 -2.58
N THR A 145 11.74 7.34 -3.39
CA THR A 145 12.14 7.81 -4.72
C THR A 145 12.46 9.30 -4.72
N SER A 146 11.84 10.07 -3.82
CA SER A 146 12.07 11.51 -3.65
C SER A 146 11.96 11.89 -2.17
N GLY A 147 12.65 12.96 -1.73
CA GLY A 147 12.58 13.42 -0.36
C GLY A 147 13.46 12.67 0.64
N GLN A 148 14.50 11.95 0.19
CA GLN A 148 15.45 11.27 1.11
C GLN A 148 16.09 12.25 2.11
N ASN A 149 16.38 13.48 1.72
CA ASN A 149 16.89 14.52 2.62
C ASN A 149 15.88 14.88 3.71
N ILE A 150 14.59 14.86 3.42
CA ILE A 150 13.52 15.14 4.39
C ILE A 150 13.55 14.11 5.52
N ILE A 151 13.78 12.83 5.20
CA ILE A 151 13.89 11.76 6.21
C ILE A 151 14.99 12.06 7.23
N TYR A 152 16.12 12.63 6.82
CA TYR A 152 17.20 13.02 7.73
C TYR A 152 16.88 14.27 8.57
N GLU A 153 15.94 15.11 8.11
CA GLU A 153 15.51 16.32 8.81
C GLU A 153 14.42 16.05 9.84
N ILE A 154 13.67 14.95 9.71
CA ILE A 154 12.61 14.57 10.65
C ILE A 154 13.18 14.42 12.06
N ARG A 155 12.42 14.95 13.01
CA ARG A 155 12.67 14.85 14.45
C ARG A 155 11.48 14.23 15.15
N ARG A 156 11.72 13.72 16.35
CA ARG A 156 10.64 13.19 17.18
C ARG A 156 9.54 14.24 17.37
N ARG A 157 8.29 13.83 17.16
CA ARG A 157 7.04 14.63 17.16
C ARG A 157 6.81 15.47 15.90
N ASP A 158 7.65 15.41 14.88
CA ASP A 158 7.27 15.94 13.58
C ASP A 158 6.02 15.22 13.07
N VAL A 159 5.17 15.95 12.35
CA VAL A 159 3.83 15.49 11.99
C VAL A 159 3.79 14.94 10.58
N ILE A 160 3.03 13.88 10.40
CA ILE A 160 2.54 13.40 9.10
C ILE A 160 1.25 14.19 8.85
N ASN A 161 1.30 15.20 7.97
CA ASN A 161 0.12 16.01 7.64
C ASN A 161 -0.94 15.19 6.90
N SER A 162 -0.49 14.38 5.93
CA SER A 162 -1.34 13.44 5.18
C SER A 162 -0.48 12.42 4.43
N ILE A 163 -1.09 11.30 4.06
CA ILE A 163 -0.55 10.36 3.08
C ILE A 163 -1.59 10.19 1.98
N THR A 164 -1.20 10.49 0.74
CA THR A 164 -2.02 10.22 -0.45
C THR A 164 -1.36 9.14 -1.32
N ILE A 165 -2.17 8.44 -2.10
CA ILE A 165 -1.70 7.36 -2.97
C ILE A 165 -1.93 7.78 -4.42
N GLU A 166 -0.89 7.71 -5.24
CA GLU A 166 -0.96 7.80 -6.69
C GLU A 166 -0.93 6.39 -7.28
N GLY A 167 -1.63 6.18 -8.39
CA GLY A 167 -1.87 4.87 -8.99
C GLY A 167 -3.21 4.28 -8.59
N ASP A 168 -3.59 3.19 -9.24
CA ASP A 168 -4.87 2.51 -9.03
C ASP A 168 -4.68 1.26 -8.17
N PRO A 169 -5.23 1.20 -6.94
CA PRO A 169 -5.10 0.05 -6.05
C PRO A 169 -6.13 -1.06 -6.32
N THR A 170 -7.02 -0.92 -7.30
CA THR A 170 -8.17 -1.82 -7.52
C THR A 170 -7.75 -3.28 -7.60
N ASP A 171 -6.82 -3.63 -8.49
CA ASP A 171 -6.33 -5.02 -8.63
C ASP A 171 -5.75 -5.57 -7.32
N LEU A 172 -5.05 -4.74 -6.55
CA LEU A 172 -4.49 -5.12 -5.25
C LEU A 172 -5.59 -5.37 -4.23
N PHE A 173 -6.59 -4.50 -4.19
CA PHE A 173 -7.70 -4.58 -3.25
C PHE A 173 -8.63 -5.75 -3.56
N GLU A 174 -8.87 -6.06 -4.84
CA GLU A 174 -9.60 -7.27 -5.24
C GLU A 174 -8.92 -8.54 -4.72
N ARG A 175 -7.60 -8.64 -4.88
CA ARG A 175 -6.81 -9.77 -4.38
C ARG A 175 -6.78 -9.88 -2.85
N ARG A 176 -7.12 -8.81 -2.12
CA ARG A 176 -7.10 -8.71 -0.65
C ARG A 176 -8.46 -8.36 -0.07
N ALA A 177 -9.54 -8.63 -0.80
CA ALA A 177 -10.89 -8.23 -0.40
C ALA A 177 -11.31 -8.76 0.98
N GLU A 178 -10.97 -10.01 1.32
CA GLU A 178 -11.28 -10.60 2.62
C GLU A 178 -10.53 -9.91 3.77
N ASP A 179 -9.23 -9.65 3.58
CA ASP A 179 -8.41 -8.92 4.56
C ASP A 179 -8.98 -7.52 4.77
N LEU A 180 -9.26 -6.79 3.68
CA LEU A 180 -9.80 -5.44 3.71
C LEU A 180 -11.16 -5.37 4.41
N ALA A 181 -12.06 -6.31 4.14
CA ALA A 181 -13.36 -6.37 4.79
C ALA A 181 -13.22 -6.51 6.31
N SER A 182 -12.34 -7.42 6.77
CA SER A 182 -12.05 -7.64 8.19
C SER A 182 -11.41 -6.41 8.85
N TRP A 183 -10.41 -5.81 8.17
CA TRP A 183 -9.72 -4.63 8.69
C TRP A 183 -10.64 -3.43 8.76
N ASN A 184 -11.45 -3.19 7.72
CA ASN A 184 -12.37 -2.07 7.68
C ASN A 184 -13.44 -2.17 8.78
N ALA A 185 -14.00 -3.36 9.03
CA ALA A 185 -14.93 -3.56 10.13
C ALA A 185 -14.30 -3.21 11.49
N THR A 186 -13.02 -3.55 11.69
CA THR A 186 -12.28 -3.19 12.91
C THR A 186 -12.00 -1.70 12.99
N LEU A 187 -11.61 -1.07 11.88
CA LEU A 187 -11.36 0.37 11.81
C LEU A 187 -12.63 1.18 12.05
N ASP A 188 -13.76 0.79 11.46
CA ASP A 188 -15.04 1.47 11.65
C ASP A 188 -15.49 1.45 13.12
N SER A 189 -15.19 0.36 13.83
CA SER A 189 -15.47 0.24 15.26
C SER A 189 -14.55 1.08 16.14
N ASN A 190 -13.25 1.10 15.85
CA ASN A 190 -12.25 1.71 16.72
C ASN A 190 -11.96 3.18 16.37
N PHE A 191 -12.19 3.58 15.12
CA PHE A 191 -11.87 4.89 14.56
C PHE A 191 -13.03 5.38 13.69
N PRO A 192 -14.20 5.72 14.26
CA PRO A 192 -15.41 6.03 13.51
C PRO A 192 -15.32 7.31 12.66
N ASP A 193 -14.33 8.16 12.91
CA ASP A 193 -14.11 9.42 12.18
C ASP A 193 -13.25 9.26 10.91
N LEU A 194 -12.77 8.05 10.61
CA LEU A 194 -12.03 7.79 9.37
C LEU A 194 -12.94 7.90 8.16
N LYS A 195 -12.35 8.24 7.02
CA LYS A 195 -13.05 8.19 5.73
C LYS A 195 -13.57 6.77 5.47
N PRO A 196 -14.65 6.60 4.70
CA PRO A 196 -15.11 5.29 4.27
C PRO A 196 -13.99 4.48 3.60
N GLY A 197 -14.06 3.15 3.69
CA GLY A 197 -13.16 2.27 2.98
C GLY A 197 -13.30 2.48 1.45
N PHE A 198 -12.24 2.18 0.71
CA PHE A 198 -12.24 2.23 -0.75
C PHE A 198 -13.32 1.32 -1.31
N ASN A 199 -14.16 1.86 -2.17
CA ASN A 199 -15.19 1.08 -2.85
C ASN A 199 -14.75 0.83 -4.30
N ILE A 200 -14.61 -0.44 -4.66
CA ILE A 200 -14.19 -0.88 -6.00
C ILE A 200 -15.21 -0.46 -7.06
N ASP A 201 -16.48 -0.33 -6.68
CA ASP A 201 -17.57 0.01 -7.60
C ASP A 201 -17.65 1.53 -7.91
N ASP A 202 -16.87 2.37 -7.25
CA ASP A 202 -16.87 3.83 -7.44
C ASP A 202 -15.85 4.32 -8.49
N ASN A 203 -15.13 3.42 -9.20
CA ASN A 203 -14.14 3.75 -10.24
C ASN A 203 -14.58 3.40 -11.66
#